data_166261d98cce93cccb2e50c73f15d43c
#
_entry.id   166261d98cce93cccb2e50c73f15d43c
#
_cell.length_a   1.000
_cell.length_b   1.000
_cell.length_c   1.000
_cell.angle_alpha   90.00
_cell.angle_beta   90.00
_cell.angle_gamma   90.00
#
_symmetry.space_group_name_H-M   'P 1'
#
loop_
_entity.id
_entity.type
_entity.pdbx_description
1 polymer ?
#
loop_
_entity_poly.entity_id
_entity_poly.type
_entity_poly.pdbx_seq_one_letter_code
_entity_poly.pdbx_strand_id
1 'polypeptide(L)'
;DIFIDKHKHYLLGKNENDGIWIGENTIVEKGAYINPPVYIGSDTVIKEGAIIEPYTVIGSNCTIGEGSSIKKSIIWDNVEILKNSEIRKAVICNNVFIDNRTRIFEGVAIGAHTTIASNTTIKPNIKIWPYKKIGGEIVIKKNLVWEEGVQKKLFGDRNISGVFNQNITPETAARLGAAMSTALGSKGVYVISCDGDNLSKSLKASIISGILSTGAQIIDIKNATLPICRFGIKYFNGDGGIYIGRDILEGNRIFMEILDNKGGNIDKNKRRKIENSLSIDDFKRVSGEEIQDIVSISNFSSIYLREGRKKLKYTDIIQRKRPRLIVSSPSENIAKLAEKFLKSIGCKAESISYSTVLREEGMNNIVLDKDVDLGILYSENGESMQITDGFHIVSGEKYYLLNLLIGLKTGEVEDALIPYNYPRIMEKLAQDYEVDIEYGRSNVSEMIGALADRDNEFQYILNCDGIWATGKLMDYLIAYDTTLNRLIQELPEYFYIKKTIPCKWDDKGNIIRRLSEENREDVELIEGIRFIEDKGWALLIPDEEKPIFNLYIEGYTEEYAEELGAFYDDKIKNMMKD
;
A
#
# COMPACT_ATOMS: atom_id res chain seq x y z
N ASP A 1 10.46 -1.56 -46.02
CA ASP A 1 11.51 -1.10 -46.97
C ASP A 1 11.06 -1.25 -48.43
N ILE A 2 10.71 -2.47 -48.87
CA ILE A 2 10.30 -2.75 -50.24
C ILE A 2 9.01 -2.00 -50.62
N PHE A 3 8.08 -1.84 -49.70
CA PHE A 3 6.80 -1.17 -49.96
C PHE A 3 7.00 0.34 -50.20
N ILE A 4 7.76 1.01 -49.36
CA ILE A 4 8.05 2.43 -49.51
C ILE A 4 8.87 2.71 -50.79
N ASP A 5 9.85 1.86 -51.13
CA ASP A 5 10.71 2.08 -52.26
C ASP A 5 10.05 1.75 -53.62
N LYS A 6 9.18 0.71 -53.69
CA LYS A 6 8.64 0.19 -54.97
C LYS A 6 7.18 0.59 -55.25
N HIS A 7 6.40 1.02 -54.26
CA HIS A 7 4.97 1.28 -54.40
C HIS A 7 4.59 2.74 -54.03
N LYS A 8 5.45 3.69 -54.40
CA LYS A 8 5.26 5.13 -54.12
C LYS A 8 3.90 5.70 -54.50
N HIS A 9 3.31 5.18 -55.59
CA HIS A 9 2.02 5.64 -56.11
C HIS A 9 0.79 5.20 -55.30
N TYR A 10 0.94 4.32 -54.34
CA TYR A 10 -0.12 3.87 -53.43
C TYR A 10 -0.13 4.62 -52.10
N LEU A 11 0.87 5.47 -51.83
CA LEU A 11 0.95 6.23 -50.59
C LEU A 11 0.06 7.49 -50.70
N LEU A 12 -0.77 7.69 -49.65
CA LEU A 12 -1.61 8.89 -49.55
C LEU A 12 -0.75 10.04 -48.98
N GLY A 13 -0.94 11.25 -49.58
CA GLY A 13 -0.21 12.45 -49.15
C GLY A 13 0.64 13.07 -50.25
N LYS A 14 1.18 14.28 -50.00
CA LYS A 14 2.08 14.97 -50.92
C LYS A 14 3.51 14.48 -50.76
N ASN A 15 4.20 14.23 -51.85
CA ASN A 15 5.65 13.98 -51.88
C ASN A 15 6.35 15.36 -51.88
N GLU A 16 6.85 15.81 -50.69
CA GLU A 16 7.49 17.13 -50.56
C GLU A 16 8.97 17.15 -51.00
N ASN A 17 9.64 16.00 -50.88
CA ASN A 17 11.01 15.80 -51.36
C ASN A 17 11.16 14.31 -51.79
N ASP A 18 12.11 14.00 -52.65
CA ASP A 18 12.33 12.62 -53.11
C ASP A 18 12.38 11.61 -51.95
N GLY A 19 11.22 10.99 -51.65
CA GLY A 19 11.07 9.96 -50.61
C GLY A 19 10.44 10.38 -49.29
N ILE A 20 9.92 11.61 -49.15
CA ILE A 20 9.16 12.04 -47.99
C ILE A 20 7.69 12.25 -48.38
N TRP A 21 6.78 11.44 -47.81
CA TRP A 21 5.32 11.55 -48.01
C TRP A 21 4.68 12.08 -46.71
N ILE A 22 3.96 13.19 -46.84
CA ILE A 22 3.31 13.84 -45.69
C ILE A 22 1.80 13.99 -45.98
N GLY A 23 0.97 13.51 -45.05
CA GLY A 23 -0.47 13.62 -45.11
C GLY A 23 -1.01 15.06 -44.89
N GLU A 24 -2.32 15.24 -45.11
CA GLU A 24 -2.97 16.54 -44.94
C GLU A 24 -2.92 17.01 -43.48
N ASN A 25 -2.89 18.33 -43.26
CA ASN A 25 -2.87 18.98 -41.94
C ASN A 25 -1.70 18.58 -41.01
N THR A 26 -0.66 17.93 -41.52
CA THR A 26 0.47 17.54 -40.73
C THR A 26 1.42 18.73 -40.51
N ILE A 27 1.81 18.94 -39.28
CA ILE A 27 2.67 20.06 -38.85
C ILE A 27 4.05 19.53 -38.54
N VAL A 28 5.06 20.04 -39.25
CA VAL A 28 6.47 19.79 -38.96
C VAL A 28 7.07 21.10 -38.42
N GLU A 29 7.41 21.09 -37.13
CA GLU A 29 7.96 22.29 -36.47
C GLU A 29 9.40 22.61 -36.95
N LYS A 30 9.77 23.87 -36.86
CA LYS A 30 11.09 24.34 -37.27
C LYS A 30 12.18 23.70 -36.40
N GLY A 31 13.15 23.04 -37.03
CA GLY A 31 14.21 22.31 -36.30
C GLY A 31 13.98 20.78 -36.20
N ALA A 32 12.85 20.25 -36.66
CA ALA A 32 12.68 18.82 -36.85
C ALA A 32 13.42 18.34 -38.11
N TYR A 33 14.03 17.13 -38.05
CA TYR A 33 14.79 16.53 -39.15
C TYR A 33 14.10 15.26 -39.63
N ILE A 34 13.77 15.22 -40.93
CA ILE A 34 13.16 14.05 -41.59
C ILE A 34 14.10 13.54 -42.68
N ASN A 35 14.64 12.35 -42.51
CA ASN A 35 15.57 11.73 -43.42
C ASN A 35 14.87 10.68 -44.30
N PRO A 36 14.78 10.85 -45.65
CA PRO A 36 14.06 9.95 -46.52
C PRO A 36 14.68 8.54 -46.60
N PRO A 37 13.91 7.48 -46.93
CA PRO A 37 12.47 7.51 -47.20
C PRO A 37 11.61 7.40 -45.94
N VAL A 38 10.55 8.25 -45.80
CA VAL A 38 9.66 8.32 -44.66
C VAL A 38 8.23 8.56 -45.12
N TYR A 39 7.26 7.96 -44.44
CA TYR A 39 5.83 8.24 -44.54
C TYR A 39 5.27 8.80 -43.25
N ILE A 40 4.52 9.89 -43.32
CA ILE A 40 3.83 10.52 -42.19
C ILE A 40 2.36 10.72 -42.60
N GLY A 41 1.44 10.19 -41.80
CA GLY A 41 0.00 10.32 -41.99
C GLY A 41 -0.53 11.73 -41.73
N SER A 42 -1.84 11.89 -41.92
CA SER A 42 -2.55 13.19 -41.76
C SER A 42 -2.69 13.57 -40.28
N ASP A 43 -2.90 14.86 -40.00
CA ASP A 43 -3.17 15.42 -38.67
C ASP A 43 -2.09 15.09 -37.64
N THR A 44 -0.84 14.87 -38.08
CA THR A 44 0.30 14.48 -37.24
C THR A 44 1.19 15.69 -36.95
N VAL A 45 1.72 15.76 -35.71
CA VAL A 45 2.60 16.85 -35.26
C VAL A 45 3.98 16.31 -34.97
N ILE A 46 4.99 16.81 -35.67
CA ILE A 46 6.42 16.54 -35.41
C ILE A 46 7.02 17.79 -34.78
N LYS A 47 7.41 17.69 -33.51
CA LYS A 47 7.88 18.83 -32.71
C LYS A 47 9.36 19.14 -32.94
N GLU A 48 9.80 20.31 -32.49
CA GLU A 48 11.16 20.81 -32.61
C GLU A 48 12.22 19.80 -32.16
N GLY A 49 13.29 19.68 -32.92
CA GLY A 49 14.43 18.78 -32.61
C GLY A 49 14.12 17.29 -32.76
N ALA A 50 12.91 16.91 -33.13
CA ALA A 50 12.61 15.49 -33.41
C ALA A 50 13.34 15.00 -34.67
N ILE A 51 13.84 13.76 -34.62
CA ILE A 51 14.63 13.14 -35.70
C ILE A 51 13.89 11.90 -36.21
N ILE A 52 13.41 11.95 -37.45
CA ILE A 52 12.74 10.81 -38.12
C ILE A 52 13.74 10.23 -39.13
N GLU A 53 14.22 9.04 -38.85
CA GLU A 53 15.23 8.35 -39.62
C GLU A 53 14.61 7.54 -40.79
N PRO A 54 15.39 7.18 -41.83
CA PRO A 54 14.92 6.46 -42.98
C PRO A 54 14.16 5.15 -42.67
N TYR A 55 13.20 4.80 -43.53
CA TYR A 55 12.34 3.61 -43.41
C TYR A 55 11.42 3.66 -42.18
N THR A 56 11.01 4.84 -41.77
CA THR A 56 10.04 5.04 -40.69
C THR A 56 8.66 5.36 -41.30
N VAL A 57 7.64 4.74 -40.73
CA VAL A 57 6.22 4.95 -41.07
C VAL A 57 5.52 5.47 -39.82
N ILE A 58 4.86 6.61 -39.93
CA ILE A 58 4.06 7.21 -38.86
C ILE A 58 2.63 7.37 -39.38
N GLY A 59 1.65 6.88 -38.62
CA GLY A 59 0.23 6.97 -38.93
C GLY A 59 -0.34 8.37 -38.75
N SER A 60 -1.65 8.44 -38.74
CA SER A 60 -2.39 9.68 -38.60
C SER A 60 -2.69 10.04 -37.15
N ASN A 61 -2.90 11.33 -36.88
CA ASN A 61 -3.23 11.86 -35.55
C ASN A 61 -2.19 11.48 -34.48
N CYS A 62 -0.91 11.52 -34.86
CA CYS A 62 0.20 11.23 -33.98
C CYS A 62 0.91 12.50 -33.49
N THR A 63 1.52 12.44 -32.32
CA THR A 63 2.38 13.51 -31.81
C THR A 63 3.77 12.94 -31.50
N ILE A 64 4.80 13.50 -32.14
CA ILE A 64 6.20 13.15 -31.85
C ILE A 64 6.84 14.33 -31.13
N GLY A 65 7.18 14.10 -29.87
CA GLY A 65 7.71 15.11 -28.95
C GLY A 65 9.09 15.62 -29.27
N GLU A 66 9.40 16.77 -28.71
CA GLU A 66 10.66 17.49 -28.85
C GLU A 66 11.88 16.59 -28.54
N GLY A 67 12.88 16.63 -29.39
CA GLY A 67 14.14 15.89 -29.21
C GLY A 67 14.01 14.37 -29.30
N SER A 68 12.85 13.82 -29.68
CA SER A 68 12.64 12.37 -29.82
C SER A 68 13.20 11.84 -31.14
N SER A 69 13.72 10.60 -31.12
CA SER A 69 14.31 9.94 -32.28
C SER A 69 13.57 8.65 -32.63
N ILE A 70 13.11 8.55 -33.90
CA ILE A 70 12.41 7.36 -34.39
C ILE A 70 13.17 6.80 -35.59
N LYS A 71 13.59 5.55 -35.51
CA LYS A 71 14.40 4.89 -36.52
C LYS A 71 13.82 3.56 -36.96
N LYS A 72 13.58 3.41 -38.28
CA LYS A 72 13.13 2.14 -38.92
C LYS A 72 11.93 1.49 -38.19
N SER A 73 10.98 2.30 -37.74
CA SER A 73 9.87 1.88 -36.90
C SER A 73 8.53 2.14 -37.57
N ILE A 74 7.51 1.42 -37.17
CA ILE A 74 6.14 1.58 -37.61
C ILE A 74 5.32 2.07 -36.43
N ILE A 75 4.83 3.28 -36.52
CA ILE A 75 3.94 3.91 -35.55
C ILE A 75 2.55 3.97 -36.19
N TRP A 76 1.56 3.38 -35.54
CA TRP A 76 0.17 3.41 -36.01
C TRP A 76 -0.53 4.70 -35.59
N ASP A 77 -1.86 4.76 -35.75
CA ASP A 77 -2.62 5.98 -35.54
C ASP A 77 -2.86 6.31 -34.06
N ASN A 78 -3.06 7.59 -33.76
CA ASN A 78 -3.37 8.12 -32.42
C ASN A 78 -2.28 7.78 -31.38
N VAL A 79 -1.02 7.82 -31.77
CA VAL A 79 0.11 7.56 -30.86
C VAL A 79 0.71 8.88 -30.39
N GLU A 80 0.91 8.99 -29.09
CA GLU A 80 1.58 10.14 -28.50
C GLU A 80 2.93 9.72 -27.90
N ILE A 81 4.00 10.32 -28.39
CA ILE A 81 5.37 10.12 -27.92
C ILE A 81 5.86 11.45 -27.39
N LEU A 82 6.17 11.49 -26.09
CA LEU A 82 6.65 12.72 -25.46
C LEU A 82 8.16 12.91 -25.64
N LYS A 83 8.71 13.93 -24.98
CA LYS A 83 10.06 14.47 -25.20
C LYS A 83 11.20 13.46 -24.96
N ASN A 84 12.27 13.60 -25.77
CA ASN A 84 13.55 12.90 -25.59
C ASN A 84 13.42 11.36 -25.58
N SER A 85 12.40 10.79 -26.25
CA SER A 85 12.19 9.36 -26.34
C SER A 85 12.87 8.77 -27.57
N GLU A 86 13.36 7.53 -27.47
CA GLU A 86 14.11 6.87 -28.51
C GLU A 86 13.43 5.55 -28.91
N ILE A 87 13.05 5.41 -30.19
CA ILE A 87 12.37 4.22 -30.72
C ILE A 87 13.14 3.67 -31.92
N ARG A 88 13.58 2.43 -31.82
CA ARG A 88 14.40 1.76 -32.84
C ARG A 88 13.80 0.45 -33.30
N LYS A 89 13.54 0.29 -34.62
CA LYS A 89 13.07 -0.92 -35.26
C LYS A 89 11.92 -1.61 -34.49
N ALA A 90 10.95 -0.82 -34.04
CA ALA A 90 9.81 -1.25 -33.24
C ALA A 90 8.49 -1.03 -33.97
N VAL A 91 7.46 -1.74 -33.54
CA VAL A 91 6.08 -1.54 -33.98
C VAL A 91 5.25 -1.06 -32.79
N ILE A 92 4.62 0.11 -32.95
CA ILE A 92 3.76 0.72 -31.93
C ILE A 92 2.34 0.74 -32.51
N CYS A 93 1.41 0.05 -31.87
CA CYS A 93 0.00 0.01 -32.30
C CYS A 93 -0.78 1.28 -31.92
N ASN A 94 -2.07 1.32 -32.27
CA ASN A 94 -2.94 2.47 -32.09
C ASN A 94 -3.14 2.86 -30.62
N ASN A 95 -3.36 4.16 -30.36
CA ASN A 95 -3.72 4.69 -29.05
C ASN A 95 -2.70 4.38 -27.95
N VAL A 96 -1.42 4.35 -28.28
CA VAL A 96 -0.33 4.15 -27.33
C VAL A 96 0.20 5.49 -26.86
N PHE A 97 0.40 5.62 -25.55
CA PHE A 97 1.02 6.78 -24.93
C PHE A 97 2.42 6.40 -24.41
N ILE A 98 3.43 7.15 -24.83
CA ILE A 98 4.84 6.97 -24.44
C ILE A 98 5.35 8.26 -23.83
N ASP A 99 5.63 8.19 -22.54
CA ASP A 99 6.11 9.34 -21.77
C ASP A 99 7.60 9.61 -21.96
N ASN A 100 8.09 10.71 -21.40
CA ASN A 100 9.40 11.29 -21.61
C ASN A 100 10.56 10.31 -21.37
N ARG A 101 11.65 10.45 -22.15
CA ARG A 101 12.93 9.72 -21.99
C ARG A 101 12.77 8.18 -22.01
N THR A 102 11.76 7.69 -22.70
CA THR A 102 11.53 6.26 -22.88
C THR A 102 12.41 5.71 -24.01
N ARG A 103 13.02 4.54 -23.81
CA ARG A 103 13.88 3.87 -24.82
C ARG A 103 13.28 2.54 -25.21
N ILE A 104 12.97 2.37 -26.50
CA ILE A 104 12.38 1.17 -27.09
C ILE A 104 13.34 0.62 -28.13
N PHE A 105 13.82 -0.60 -27.90
CA PHE A 105 14.83 -1.23 -28.72
C PHE A 105 14.26 -2.14 -29.82
N GLU A 106 15.14 -2.74 -30.58
CA GLU A 106 14.82 -3.47 -31.81
C GLU A 106 13.91 -4.69 -31.60
N GLY A 107 12.96 -4.88 -32.51
CA GLY A 107 12.07 -6.05 -32.52
C GLY A 107 10.95 -5.98 -31.45
N VAL A 108 10.83 -4.86 -30.76
CA VAL A 108 9.73 -4.62 -29.81
C VAL A 108 8.42 -4.43 -30.56
N ALA A 109 7.33 -5.01 -30.04
CA ALA A 109 5.98 -4.70 -30.49
C ALA A 109 5.11 -4.32 -29.29
N ILE A 110 4.45 -3.15 -29.37
CA ILE A 110 3.60 -2.61 -28.32
C ILE A 110 2.16 -2.61 -28.81
N GLY A 111 1.31 -3.34 -28.10
CA GLY A 111 -0.12 -3.48 -28.39
C GLY A 111 -0.90 -2.19 -28.10
N ALA A 112 -2.05 -2.07 -28.74
CA ALA A 112 -2.91 -0.88 -28.65
C ALA A 112 -3.36 -0.54 -27.23
N HIS A 113 -3.66 0.75 -26.98
CA HIS A 113 -4.13 1.26 -25.69
C HIS A 113 -3.15 1.03 -24.52
N THR A 114 -1.85 0.94 -24.81
CA THR A 114 -0.80 0.76 -23.80
C THR A 114 -0.24 2.11 -23.39
N THR A 115 -0.01 2.30 -22.08
CA THR A 115 0.64 3.48 -21.51
C THR A 115 2.00 3.10 -20.95
N ILE A 116 3.05 3.85 -21.32
CA ILE A 116 4.41 3.65 -20.85
C ILE A 116 4.87 4.94 -20.17
N ALA A 117 5.15 4.85 -18.88
CA ALA A 117 5.59 6.02 -18.12
C ALA A 117 7.07 6.34 -18.35
N SER A 118 7.49 7.52 -17.91
CA SER A 118 8.79 8.14 -18.16
C SER A 118 9.99 7.30 -17.72
N ASN A 119 11.15 7.53 -18.37
CA ASN A 119 12.43 6.87 -18.07
C ASN A 119 12.40 5.31 -18.18
N THR A 120 11.43 4.76 -18.90
CA THR A 120 11.29 3.30 -19.12
C THR A 120 12.20 2.83 -20.24
N THR A 121 12.82 1.66 -20.07
CA THR A 121 13.64 1.01 -21.10
C THR A 121 13.05 -0.35 -21.45
N ILE A 122 12.72 -0.58 -22.74
CA ILE A 122 12.21 -1.87 -23.24
C ILE A 122 13.31 -2.54 -24.06
N LYS A 123 13.78 -3.69 -23.57
CA LYS A 123 14.87 -4.46 -24.19
C LYS A 123 14.44 -5.07 -25.53
N PRO A 124 15.41 -5.47 -26.41
CA PRO A 124 15.09 -6.02 -27.73
C PRO A 124 14.17 -7.25 -27.70
N ASN A 125 13.35 -7.39 -28.79
CA ASN A 125 12.45 -8.52 -29.04
C ASN A 125 11.31 -8.74 -28.05
N ILE A 126 11.00 -7.74 -27.21
CA ILE A 126 9.89 -7.79 -26.26
C ILE A 126 8.55 -7.55 -26.96
N LYS A 127 7.54 -8.33 -26.57
CA LYS A 127 6.14 -8.17 -26.99
C LYS A 127 5.30 -7.72 -25.82
N ILE A 128 4.64 -6.57 -25.96
CA ILE A 128 3.73 -6.00 -24.97
C ILE A 128 2.32 -6.07 -25.57
N TRP A 129 1.44 -6.82 -24.93
CA TRP A 129 0.06 -6.98 -25.38
C TRP A 129 -0.76 -5.71 -25.11
N PRO A 130 -1.94 -5.54 -25.77
CA PRO A 130 -2.78 -4.37 -25.60
C PRO A 130 -3.22 -4.12 -24.14
N TYR A 131 -3.60 -2.86 -23.86
CA TYR A 131 -4.15 -2.41 -22.56
C TYR A 131 -3.21 -2.56 -21.37
N LYS A 132 -1.89 -2.41 -21.58
CA LYS A 132 -0.91 -2.46 -20.48
C LYS A 132 -0.61 -1.07 -19.94
N LYS A 133 -0.40 -1.01 -18.59
CA LYS A 133 0.12 0.17 -17.90
C LYS A 133 1.51 -0.15 -17.35
N ILE A 134 2.53 0.52 -17.88
CA ILE A 134 3.93 0.29 -17.52
C ILE A 134 4.42 1.46 -16.68
N GLY A 135 4.84 1.19 -15.45
CA GLY A 135 5.40 2.17 -14.53
C GLY A 135 6.69 2.80 -15.02
N GLY A 136 7.04 3.96 -14.48
CA GLY A 136 8.26 4.68 -14.85
C GLY A 136 9.54 4.10 -14.26
N GLU A 137 10.70 4.49 -14.86
CA GLU A 137 12.05 4.17 -14.41
C GLU A 137 12.36 2.67 -14.30
N ILE A 138 11.76 1.84 -15.14
CA ILE A 138 11.93 0.39 -15.15
C ILE A 138 12.58 -0.11 -16.44
N VAL A 139 13.15 -1.32 -16.37
CA VAL A 139 13.71 -2.04 -17.52
C VAL A 139 12.89 -3.29 -17.77
N ILE A 140 12.15 -3.30 -18.90
CA ILE A 140 11.36 -4.47 -19.32
C ILE A 140 12.30 -5.45 -20.03
N LYS A 141 12.38 -6.68 -19.49
CA LYS A 141 13.26 -7.76 -19.99
C LYS A 141 12.50 -9.00 -20.48
N LYS A 142 11.17 -9.05 -20.32
CA LYS A 142 10.30 -10.17 -20.72
C LYS A 142 9.04 -9.67 -21.41
N ASN A 143 8.38 -10.56 -22.16
CA ASN A 143 7.09 -10.24 -22.78
C ASN A 143 6.02 -10.00 -21.73
N LEU A 144 5.14 -9.01 -21.96
CA LEU A 144 4.00 -8.69 -21.10
C LEU A 144 2.71 -9.11 -21.82
N VAL A 145 2.17 -10.27 -21.43
CA VAL A 145 1.00 -10.88 -22.08
C VAL A 145 -0.23 -10.76 -21.18
N TRP A 146 -0.17 -11.34 -20.00
CA TRP A 146 -1.29 -11.43 -19.06
C TRP A 146 -1.20 -10.41 -17.91
N GLU A 147 -0.01 -9.90 -17.61
CA GLU A 147 0.22 -8.91 -16.57
C GLU A 147 -0.42 -7.56 -16.96
N GLU A 148 -1.14 -6.89 -16.05
CA GLU A 148 -1.75 -5.57 -16.32
C GLU A 148 -0.70 -4.45 -16.41
N GLY A 149 0.46 -4.64 -15.78
CA GLY A 149 1.56 -3.69 -15.79
C GLY A 149 2.76 -4.18 -14.99
N VAL A 150 3.86 -3.42 -15.06
CA VAL A 150 5.07 -3.65 -14.26
C VAL A 150 5.28 -2.43 -13.38
N GLN A 151 5.27 -2.64 -12.06
CA GLN A 151 5.57 -1.60 -11.08
C GLN A 151 7.04 -1.65 -10.67
N LYS A 152 7.63 -0.50 -10.35
CA LYS A 152 9.03 -0.37 -9.93
C LYS A 152 9.28 -0.95 -8.53
N LYS A 153 8.33 -0.76 -7.60
CA LYS A 153 8.42 -1.19 -6.22
C LYS A 153 7.59 -2.45 -6.00
N LEU A 154 8.18 -3.43 -5.32
CA LEU A 154 7.48 -4.64 -4.88
C LEU A 154 6.62 -4.35 -3.65
N PHE A 155 7.20 -3.61 -2.69
CA PHE A 155 6.50 -3.21 -1.47
C PHE A 155 5.75 -1.91 -1.68
N GLY A 156 4.46 -1.92 -1.33
CA GLY A 156 3.69 -0.73 -1.04
C GLY A 156 4.05 -0.12 0.32
N ASP A 157 3.20 0.78 0.81
CA ASP A 157 3.39 1.42 2.11
C ASP A 157 3.54 0.40 3.24
N ARG A 158 2.81 -0.68 3.16
CA ARG A 158 2.74 -1.68 4.22
C ARG A 158 3.16 -3.08 3.76
N ASN A 159 2.62 -3.55 2.66
CA ASN A 159 2.67 -4.94 2.24
C ASN A 159 3.01 -5.08 0.75
N ILE A 160 3.21 -6.32 0.33
CA ILE A 160 3.24 -6.69 -1.08
C ILE A 160 1.82 -7.03 -1.49
N SER A 161 1.25 -6.32 -2.45
CA SER A 161 -0.10 -6.58 -2.93
C SER A 161 -0.18 -6.65 -4.45
N GLY A 162 -1.13 -7.44 -4.94
CA GLY A 162 -1.34 -7.58 -6.39
C GLY A 162 -2.43 -8.58 -6.72
N VAL A 163 -2.79 -8.66 -8.00
CA VAL A 163 -3.78 -9.59 -8.51
C VAL A 163 -3.14 -10.95 -8.75
N PHE A 164 -3.79 -12.01 -8.24
CA PHE A 164 -3.32 -13.39 -8.38
C PHE A 164 -3.20 -13.79 -9.87
N ASN A 165 -2.10 -14.48 -10.22
CA ASN A 165 -1.71 -14.87 -11.58
C ASN A 165 -1.49 -13.72 -12.58
N GLN A 166 -1.49 -12.48 -12.12
CA GLN A 166 -1.09 -11.32 -12.92
C GLN A 166 0.21 -10.71 -12.36
N ASN A 167 0.13 -10.00 -11.25
CA ASN A 167 1.30 -9.40 -10.59
C ASN A 167 1.96 -10.37 -9.60
N ILE A 168 1.15 -11.20 -8.93
CA ILE A 168 1.60 -12.19 -7.95
C ILE A 168 1.29 -13.58 -8.49
N THR A 169 2.34 -14.30 -8.91
CA THR A 169 2.24 -15.67 -9.42
C THR A 169 2.94 -16.65 -8.46
N PRO A 170 2.64 -17.96 -8.54
CA PRO A 170 3.35 -18.97 -7.74
C PRO A 170 4.87 -18.92 -7.91
N GLU A 171 5.38 -18.61 -9.11
CA GLU A 171 6.82 -18.48 -9.39
C GLU A 171 7.42 -17.26 -8.68
N THR A 172 6.73 -16.10 -8.76
CA THR A 172 7.19 -14.89 -8.05
C THR A 172 7.11 -15.07 -6.54
N ALA A 173 6.12 -15.79 -6.04
CA ALA A 173 5.98 -16.12 -4.62
C ALA A 173 7.12 -17.04 -4.13
N ALA A 174 7.51 -18.05 -4.90
CA ALA A 174 8.66 -18.90 -4.55
C ALA A 174 9.97 -18.11 -4.53
N ARG A 175 10.19 -17.21 -5.50
CA ARG A 175 11.35 -16.31 -5.52
C ARG A 175 11.32 -15.34 -4.34
N LEU A 176 10.15 -14.81 -3.97
CA LEU A 176 9.98 -13.95 -2.80
C LEU A 176 10.37 -14.67 -1.51
N GLY A 177 9.94 -15.93 -1.34
CA GLY A 177 10.32 -16.76 -0.19
C GLY A 177 11.84 -16.94 -0.07
N ALA A 178 12.52 -17.22 -1.18
CA ALA A 178 13.98 -17.33 -1.21
C ALA A 178 14.68 -16.00 -0.92
N ALA A 179 14.20 -14.89 -1.49
CA ALA A 179 14.74 -13.55 -1.26
C ALA A 179 14.56 -13.10 0.19
N MET A 180 13.36 -13.32 0.76
CA MET A 180 13.05 -13.02 2.16
C MET A 180 14.02 -13.74 3.09
N SER A 181 14.14 -15.05 2.97
CA SER A 181 15.03 -15.83 3.81
C SER A 181 16.49 -15.43 3.63
N THR A 182 16.93 -15.16 2.39
CA THR A 182 18.29 -14.67 2.13
C THR A 182 18.57 -13.32 2.81
N ALA A 183 17.60 -12.40 2.80
CA ALA A 183 17.76 -11.05 3.34
C ALA A 183 17.64 -10.98 4.87
N LEU A 184 16.77 -11.81 5.47
CA LEU A 184 16.52 -11.81 6.92
C LEU A 184 17.42 -12.79 7.69
N GLY A 185 17.97 -13.80 7.04
CA GLY A 185 18.86 -14.79 7.62
C GLY A 185 18.61 -16.18 7.06
N SER A 186 19.46 -16.63 6.14
CA SER A 186 19.42 -18.02 5.66
C SER A 186 19.68 -18.99 6.84
N LYS A 187 18.99 -20.12 6.86
CA LYS A 187 18.98 -21.10 7.96
C LYS A 187 18.26 -20.65 9.25
N GLY A 188 17.50 -19.54 9.20
CA GLY A 188 16.64 -19.10 10.29
C GLY A 188 15.34 -19.90 10.40
N VAL A 189 14.55 -19.62 11.43
CA VAL A 189 13.21 -20.20 11.68
C VAL A 189 12.13 -19.20 11.28
N TYR A 190 11.29 -19.55 10.33
CA TYR A 190 10.22 -18.66 9.83
C TYR A 190 8.83 -19.19 10.12
N VAL A 191 7.99 -18.36 10.72
CA VAL A 191 6.57 -18.67 10.96
C VAL A 191 5.74 -18.26 9.77
N ILE A 192 4.90 -19.15 9.24
CA ILE A 192 4.09 -18.91 8.06
C ILE A 192 2.62 -19.22 8.35
N SER A 193 1.75 -18.32 7.88
CA SER A 193 0.30 -18.52 7.93
C SER A 193 -0.41 -17.89 6.75
N CYS A 194 -1.69 -18.22 6.59
CA CYS A 194 -2.59 -17.56 5.66
C CYS A 194 -4.01 -17.50 6.22
N ASP A 195 -4.88 -16.69 5.59
CA ASP A 195 -6.29 -16.53 5.94
C ASP A 195 -7.15 -17.79 5.70
N GLY A 196 -6.63 -18.77 4.96
CA GLY A 196 -7.32 -20.02 4.64
C GLY A 196 -8.05 -20.01 3.29
N ASP A 197 -8.04 -18.92 2.54
CA ASP A 197 -8.50 -18.89 1.15
C ASP A 197 -7.62 -19.76 0.23
N ASN A 198 -8.19 -20.29 -0.84
CA ASN A 198 -7.45 -21.18 -1.73
C ASN A 198 -6.33 -20.46 -2.51
N LEU A 199 -6.50 -19.17 -2.84
CA LEU A 199 -5.47 -18.36 -3.48
C LEU A 199 -4.28 -18.17 -2.51
N SER A 200 -4.56 -17.79 -1.27
CA SER A 200 -3.55 -17.62 -0.22
C SER A 200 -2.81 -18.92 0.10
N LYS A 201 -3.51 -20.06 0.14
CA LYS A 201 -2.89 -21.40 0.31
C LYS A 201 -1.95 -21.77 -0.83
N SER A 202 -2.32 -21.47 -2.08
CA SER A 202 -1.47 -21.72 -3.25
C SER A 202 -0.17 -20.94 -3.17
N LEU A 203 -0.25 -19.63 -2.88
CA LEU A 203 0.93 -18.79 -2.72
C LEU A 203 1.77 -19.19 -1.50
N LYS A 204 1.13 -19.56 -0.39
CA LYS A 204 1.82 -20.06 0.80
C LYS A 204 2.69 -21.28 0.48
N ALA A 205 2.17 -22.25 -0.28
CA ALA A 205 2.93 -23.43 -0.68
C ALA A 205 4.17 -23.06 -1.52
N SER A 206 4.03 -22.10 -2.43
CA SER A 206 5.14 -21.60 -3.24
C SER A 206 6.20 -20.87 -2.42
N ILE A 207 5.79 -20.00 -1.50
CA ILE A 207 6.69 -19.27 -0.59
C ILE A 207 7.46 -20.27 0.30
N ILE A 208 6.79 -21.27 0.85
CA ILE A 208 7.39 -22.35 1.64
C ILE A 208 8.52 -23.01 0.86
N SER A 209 8.28 -23.41 -0.40
CA SER A 209 9.30 -24.03 -1.26
C SER A 209 10.51 -23.09 -1.46
N GLY A 210 10.26 -21.80 -1.65
CA GLY A 210 11.32 -20.80 -1.77
C GLY A 210 12.19 -20.67 -0.52
N ILE A 211 11.57 -20.59 0.66
CA ILE A 211 12.27 -20.47 1.95
C ILE A 211 13.09 -21.73 2.24
N LEU A 212 12.50 -22.93 2.08
CA LEU A 212 13.21 -24.20 2.31
C LEU A 212 14.47 -24.33 1.45
N SER A 213 14.43 -23.81 0.21
CA SER A 213 15.58 -23.86 -0.72
C SER A 213 16.81 -23.11 -0.21
N THR A 214 16.69 -22.31 0.86
CA THR A 214 17.80 -21.57 1.49
C THR A 214 18.30 -22.23 2.77
N GLY A 215 17.76 -23.43 3.11
CA GLY A 215 18.11 -24.17 4.33
C GLY A 215 17.44 -23.65 5.61
N ALA A 216 16.46 -22.78 5.48
CA ALA A 216 15.69 -22.28 6.61
C ALA A 216 14.61 -23.29 7.06
N GLN A 217 14.29 -23.29 8.35
CA GLN A 217 13.22 -24.08 8.94
C GLN A 217 11.90 -23.33 8.89
N ILE A 218 10.80 -24.06 8.71
CA ILE A 218 9.45 -23.48 8.65
C ILE A 218 8.57 -24.02 9.78
N ILE A 219 7.90 -23.10 10.47
CA ILE A 219 6.78 -23.39 11.36
C ILE A 219 5.49 -22.95 10.67
N ASP A 220 4.73 -23.89 10.15
CA ASP A 220 3.43 -23.64 9.50
C ASP A 220 2.30 -23.73 10.52
N ILE A 221 1.79 -22.59 10.97
CA ILE A 221 0.64 -22.47 11.88
C ILE A 221 -0.71 -22.56 11.17
N LYS A 222 -0.71 -23.01 9.91
CA LYS A 222 -1.89 -23.23 9.08
C LYS A 222 -2.68 -21.96 8.79
N ASN A 223 -4.01 -22.02 8.98
CA ASN A 223 -4.90 -20.89 8.80
C ASN A 223 -4.93 -20.07 10.09
N ALA A 224 -4.59 -18.79 9.99
CA ALA A 224 -4.54 -17.89 11.13
C ALA A 224 -4.85 -16.45 10.65
N THR A 225 -5.06 -15.55 11.59
CA THR A 225 -5.11 -14.10 11.32
C THR A 225 -3.71 -13.51 11.38
N LEU A 226 -3.54 -12.29 10.88
CA LEU A 226 -2.24 -11.61 10.95
C LEU A 226 -1.73 -11.42 12.40
N PRO A 227 -2.57 -11.00 13.38
CA PRO A 227 -2.16 -10.97 14.80
C PRO A 227 -1.68 -12.32 15.34
N ILE A 228 -2.33 -13.43 14.96
CA ILE A 228 -1.88 -14.77 15.35
C ILE A 228 -0.52 -15.11 14.72
N CYS A 229 -0.27 -14.68 13.48
CA CYS A 229 1.05 -14.85 12.85
C CYS A 229 2.14 -14.10 13.62
N ARG A 230 1.88 -12.83 13.95
CA ARG A 230 2.77 -11.98 14.78
C ARG A 230 3.05 -12.60 16.14
N PHE A 231 2.00 -13.07 16.82
CA PHE A 231 2.12 -13.79 18.09
C PHE A 231 2.94 -15.08 17.94
N GLY A 232 2.72 -15.84 16.87
CA GLY A 232 3.44 -17.08 16.58
C GLY A 232 4.95 -16.88 16.44
N ILE A 233 5.38 -15.78 15.79
CA ILE A 233 6.81 -15.45 15.68
C ILE A 233 7.44 -15.27 17.06
N LYS A 234 6.80 -14.48 17.94
CA LYS A 234 7.26 -14.29 19.33
C LYS A 234 7.22 -15.58 20.13
N TYR A 235 6.15 -16.36 19.99
CA TYR A 235 5.92 -17.60 20.74
C TYR A 235 6.96 -18.70 20.45
N PHE A 236 7.38 -18.80 19.17
CA PHE A 236 8.37 -19.79 18.74
C PHE A 236 9.80 -19.24 18.66
N ASN A 237 10.04 -17.99 19.05
CA ASN A 237 11.31 -17.28 18.89
C ASN A 237 11.83 -17.36 17.44
N GLY A 238 10.92 -17.15 16.47
CA GLY A 238 11.25 -17.17 15.04
C GLY A 238 12.07 -15.95 14.63
N ASP A 239 12.91 -16.12 13.60
CA ASP A 239 13.71 -15.03 13.01
C ASP A 239 12.86 -14.08 12.15
N GLY A 240 11.61 -14.44 11.90
CA GLY A 240 10.62 -13.68 11.17
C GLY A 240 9.47 -14.53 10.69
N GLY A 241 8.64 -13.97 9.81
CA GLY A 241 7.52 -14.71 9.27
C GLY A 241 6.86 -14.02 8.09
N ILE A 242 5.86 -14.69 7.52
CA ILE A 242 5.03 -14.13 6.47
C ILE A 242 3.57 -14.55 6.65
N TYR A 243 2.70 -13.56 6.51
CA TYR A 243 1.25 -13.75 6.43
C TYR A 243 0.76 -13.49 5.02
N ILE A 244 -0.14 -14.35 4.52
CA ILE A 244 -0.77 -14.22 3.21
C ILE A 244 -2.28 -14.11 3.40
N GLY A 245 -2.87 -13.02 2.90
CA GLY A 245 -4.30 -12.79 2.94
C GLY A 245 -4.86 -12.40 1.59
N ARG A 246 -6.15 -12.66 1.39
CA ARG A 246 -6.92 -12.17 0.26
C ARG A 246 -7.61 -10.87 0.66
N ASP A 247 -7.59 -9.89 -0.23
CA ASP A 247 -8.45 -8.72 -0.12
C ASP A 247 -9.89 -9.13 -0.44
N ILE A 248 -10.72 -9.14 0.57
CA ILE A 248 -12.11 -9.60 0.46
C ILE A 248 -12.95 -8.62 -0.35
N LEU A 249 -12.61 -7.33 -0.31
CA LEU A 249 -13.36 -6.27 -0.99
C LEU A 249 -12.97 -6.16 -2.46
N GLU A 250 -11.70 -6.41 -2.82
CA GLU A 250 -11.18 -6.34 -4.19
C GLU A 250 -11.04 -7.71 -4.89
N GLY A 251 -11.64 -8.75 -4.37
CA GLY A 251 -11.85 -10.02 -5.05
C GLY A 251 -10.59 -10.88 -5.25
N ASN A 252 -9.88 -10.77 -6.38
CA ASN A 252 -8.70 -11.58 -6.72
C ASN A 252 -7.38 -10.96 -6.25
N ARG A 253 -7.44 -9.89 -5.48
CA ARG A 253 -6.26 -9.25 -4.92
C ARG A 253 -5.77 -10.00 -3.70
N ILE A 254 -4.46 -10.17 -3.61
CA ILE A 254 -3.74 -10.80 -2.51
C ILE A 254 -2.84 -9.77 -1.86
N PHE A 255 -2.66 -9.85 -0.56
CA PHE A 255 -1.63 -9.13 0.15
C PHE A 255 -0.74 -10.09 0.96
N MET A 256 0.53 -9.75 1.09
CA MET A 256 1.52 -10.50 1.86
C MET A 256 2.27 -9.55 2.78
N GLU A 257 2.31 -9.88 4.06
CA GLU A 257 3.04 -9.12 5.07
C GLU A 257 4.25 -9.89 5.55
N ILE A 258 5.44 -9.33 5.34
CA ILE A 258 6.69 -9.89 5.85
C ILE A 258 6.98 -9.26 7.20
N LEU A 259 7.20 -10.12 8.18
CA LEU A 259 7.33 -9.78 9.59
C LEU A 259 8.75 -10.09 10.07
N ASP A 260 9.24 -9.29 11.01
CA ASP A 260 10.52 -9.49 11.66
C ASP A 260 10.43 -10.45 12.87
N ASN A 261 11.54 -10.66 13.57
CA ASN A 261 11.63 -11.52 14.72
C ASN A 261 10.86 -11.04 15.97
N LYS A 262 10.40 -9.81 15.99
CA LYS A 262 9.54 -9.24 17.03
C LYS A 262 8.06 -9.23 16.66
N GLY A 263 7.72 -9.75 15.48
CA GLY A 263 6.37 -9.76 14.95
C GLY A 263 5.91 -8.40 14.41
N GLY A 264 6.81 -7.43 14.29
CA GLY A 264 6.60 -6.16 13.60
C GLY A 264 6.72 -6.31 12.08
N ASN A 265 6.39 -5.27 11.34
CA ASN A 265 6.68 -5.21 9.91
C ASN A 265 8.18 -4.94 9.71
N ILE A 266 8.76 -5.53 8.68
CA ILE A 266 10.17 -5.29 8.35
C ILE A 266 10.43 -3.83 7.96
N ASP A 267 11.58 -3.31 8.36
CA ASP A 267 12.02 -1.94 8.05
C ASP A 267 12.37 -1.72 6.56
N LYS A 268 12.51 -0.45 6.15
CA LYS A 268 12.84 -0.06 4.77
C LYS A 268 14.15 -0.68 4.27
N ASN A 269 15.15 -0.89 5.13
CA ASN A 269 16.43 -1.47 4.74
C ASN A 269 16.28 -2.96 4.40
N LYS A 270 15.53 -3.71 5.21
CA LYS A 270 15.21 -5.12 4.95
C LYS A 270 14.38 -5.26 3.67
N ARG A 271 13.38 -4.38 3.45
CA ARG A 271 12.58 -4.34 2.20
C ARG A 271 13.49 -4.16 0.98
N ARG A 272 14.41 -3.18 1.00
CA ARG A 272 15.36 -2.95 -0.09
C ARG A 272 16.28 -4.14 -0.35
N LYS A 273 16.74 -4.85 0.70
CA LYS A 273 17.54 -6.06 0.52
C LYS A 273 16.76 -7.16 -0.20
N ILE A 274 15.48 -7.36 0.14
CA ILE A 274 14.60 -8.31 -0.53
C ILE A 274 14.40 -7.92 -2.01
N GLU A 275 14.08 -6.65 -2.29
CA GLU A 275 13.90 -6.14 -3.65
C GLU A 275 15.17 -6.29 -4.49
N ASN A 276 16.33 -5.98 -3.93
CA ASN A 276 17.62 -6.16 -4.61
C ASN A 276 17.89 -7.63 -4.93
N SER A 277 17.72 -8.53 -3.95
CA SER A 277 17.88 -9.97 -4.14
C SER A 277 16.97 -10.52 -5.26
N LEU A 278 15.71 -10.08 -5.30
CA LEU A 278 14.76 -10.42 -6.35
C LEU A 278 15.16 -9.87 -7.74
N SER A 279 15.68 -8.63 -7.77
CA SER A 279 15.99 -7.96 -9.04
C SER A 279 17.17 -8.59 -9.80
N ILE A 280 18.14 -9.14 -9.05
CA ILE A 280 19.36 -9.77 -9.60
C ILE A 280 19.33 -11.29 -9.53
N ASP A 281 18.24 -11.90 -9.01
CA ASP A 281 18.11 -13.35 -8.79
C ASP A 281 19.22 -13.97 -7.90
N ASP A 282 19.70 -13.18 -6.92
CA ASP A 282 20.72 -13.62 -5.98
C ASP A 282 20.10 -14.19 -4.71
N PHE A 283 20.05 -15.52 -4.61
CA PHE A 283 19.50 -16.25 -3.48
C PHE A 283 20.52 -17.23 -2.91
N LYS A 284 20.66 -17.28 -1.61
CA LYS A 284 21.47 -18.29 -0.91
C LYS A 284 20.77 -19.64 -0.99
N ARG A 285 21.22 -20.50 -1.90
CA ARG A 285 20.71 -21.87 -2.07
C ARG A 285 21.58 -22.85 -1.31
N VAL A 286 20.96 -23.91 -0.77
CA VAL A 286 21.65 -25.01 -0.09
C VAL A 286 21.55 -26.31 -0.89
N SER A 287 22.39 -27.30 -0.52
CA SER A 287 22.29 -28.65 -1.08
C SER A 287 21.01 -29.35 -0.63
N GLY A 288 20.59 -30.40 -1.31
CA GLY A 288 19.37 -31.15 -0.96
C GLY A 288 19.41 -31.75 0.45
N GLU A 289 20.59 -32.07 0.95
CA GLU A 289 20.80 -32.64 2.30
C GLU A 289 20.60 -31.60 3.42
N GLU A 290 20.68 -30.31 3.11
CA GLU A 290 20.50 -29.21 4.07
C GLU A 290 19.08 -28.68 4.13
N ILE A 291 18.16 -29.19 3.29
CA ILE A 291 16.75 -28.80 3.30
C ILE A 291 16.10 -29.27 4.61
N GLN A 292 15.46 -28.34 5.33
CA GLN A 292 14.83 -28.60 6.61
C GLN A 292 13.38 -29.09 6.45
N ASP A 293 12.86 -29.75 7.49
CA ASP A 293 11.46 -30.18 7.57
C ASP A 293 10.52 -29.00 7.88
N ILE A 294 9.24 -29.16 7.51
CA ILE A 294 8.17 -28.24 7.87
C ILE A 294 7.52 -28.74 9.18
N VAL A 295 7.64 -27.94 10.23
CA VAL A 295 6.93 -28.17 11.48
C VAL A 295 5.50 -27.61 11.35
N SER A 296 4.51 -28.48 11.28
CA SER A 296 3.09 -28.10 11.15
C SER A 296 2.39 -28.08 12.49
N ILE A 297 1.85 -26.92 12.89
CA ILE A 297 1.10 -26.75 14.13
C ILE A 297 -0.39 -26.60 13.82
N SER A 298 -1.15 -27.63 14.12
CA SER A 298 -2.60 -27.59 14.00
C SER A 298 -3.21 -26.88 15.22
N ASN A 299 -4.27 -26.08 14.99
CA ASN A 299 -5.02 -25.43 16.07
C ASN A 299 -4.22 -24.43 16.94
N PHE A 300 -3.24 -23.73 16.35
CA PHE A 300 -2.45 -22.70 17.06
C PHE A 300 -3.34 -21.55 17.59
N SER A 301 -4.47 -21.29 16.93
CA SER A 301 -5.46 -20.33 17.42
C SER A 301 -5.97 -20.61 18.83
N SER A 302 -6.03 -21.87 19.26
CA SER A 302 -6.42 -22.20 20.64
C SER A 302 -5.36 -21.79 21.67
N ILE A 303 -4.08 -21.89 21.30
CA ILE A 303 -2.96 -21.40 22.14
C ILE A 303 -3.07 -19.87 22.24
N TYR A 304 -3.25 -19.18 21.12
CA TYR A 304 -3.43 -17.73 21.07
C TYR A 304 -4.59 -17.24 21.96
N LEU A 305 -5.77 -17.87 21.88
CA LEU A 305 -6.92 -17.51 22.72
C LEU A 305 -6.63 -17.72 24.21
N ARG A 306 -5.94 -18.80 24.56
CA ARG A 306 -5.54 -19.09 25.95
C ARG A 306 -4.55 -18.05 26.47
N GLU A 307 -3.53 -17.71 25.71
CA GLU A 307 -2.54 -16.71 26.10
C GLU A 307 -3.15 -15.32 26.20
N GLY A 308 -4.05 -14.94 25.29
CA GLY A 308 -4.80 -13.67 25.39
C GLY A 308 -5.65 -13.58 26.66
N ARG A 309 -6.32 -14.67 27.05
CA ARG A 309 -7.09 -14.71 28.30
C ARG A 309 -6.19 -14.47 29.53
N LYS A 310 -4.97 -15.00 29.55
CA LYS A 310 -4.04 -14.82 30.67
C LYS A 310 -3.61 -13.35 30.88
N LYS A 311 -3.73 -12.51 29.85
CA LYS A 311 -3.39 -11.09 29.91
C LYS A 311 -4.47 -10.22 30.52
N LEU A 312 -5.63 -10.80 30.85
CA LEU A 312 -6.76 -10.11 31.45
C LEU A 312 -6.75 -10.33 32.96
N LYS A 313 -7.01 -9.25 33.71
CA LYS A 313 -6.96 -9.24 35.19
C LYS A 313 -8.29 -9.57 35.85
N TYR A 314 -9.42 -9.22 35.19
CA TYR A 314 -10.76 -9.21 35.81
C TYR A 314 -11.77 -10.14 35.13
N THR A 315 -11.30 -11.25 34.55
CA THR A 315 -12.15 -12.23 33.86
C THR A 315 -13.28 -12.78 34.73
N ASP A 316 -13.06 -12.91 36.05
CA ASP A 316 -14.09 -13.38 36.98
C ASP A 316 -15.25 -12.37 37.12
N ILE A 317 -14.97 -11.07 37.03
CA ILE A 317 -16.00 -10.03 37.05
C ILE A 317 -16.74 -10.02 35.72
N ILE A 318 -16.04 -10.16 34.59
CA ILE A 318 -16.65 -10.27 33.26
C ILE A 318 -17.63 -11.47 33.24
N GLN A 319 -17.23 -12.63 33.80
CA GLN A 319 -18.08 -13.83 33.87
C GLN A 319 -19.34 -13.63 34.72
N ARG A 320 -19.29 -12.79 35.75
CA ARG A 320 -20.46 -12.45 36.58
C ARG A 320 -21.41 -11.47 35.90
N LYS A 321 -20.85 -10.39 35.29
CA LYS A 321 -21.65 -9.35 34.62
C LYS A 321 -22.20 -9.79 33.27
N ARG A 322 -21.48 -10.67 32.56
CA ARG A 322 -21.84 -11.24 31.24
C ARG A 322 -22.25 -10.19 30.20
N PRO A 323 -21.39 -9.22 29.87
CA PRO A 323 -21.71 -8.19 28.91
C PRO A 323 -22.09 -8.80 27.55
N ARG A 324 -23.02 -8.14 26.85
CA ARG A 324 -23.57 -8.58 25.55
C ARG A 324 -22.89 -7.84 24.42
N LEU A 325 -22.27 -8.56 23.51
CA LEU A 325 -21.53 -7.98 22.39
C LEU A 325 -21.94 -8.59 21.05
N ILE A 326 -21.96 -7.75 20.02
CA ILE A 326 -22.04 -8.18 18.64
C ILE A 326 -20.73 -7.90 17.96
N VAL A 327 -20.24 -8.88 17.21
CA VAL A 327 -18.98 -8.76 16.47
C VAL A 327 -19.17 -9.08 14.99
N SER A 328 -18.45 -8.38 14.13
CA SER A 328 -18.44 -8.64 12.70
C SER A 328 -17.06 -8.35 12.09
N SER A 329 -16.82 -8.86 10.91
CA SER A 329 -15.63 -8.58 10.09
C SER A 329 -15.94 -8.95 8.64
N PRO A 330 -15.32 -8.30 7.64
CA PRO A 330 -15.31 -8.82 6.27
C PRO A 330 -14.80 -10.28 6.20
N SER A 331 -13.86 -10.65 7.09
CA SER A 331 -13.42 -12.04 7.27
C SER A 331 -14.27 -12.76 8.32
N GLU A 332 -15.10 -13.69 7.87
CA GLU A 332 -15.94 -14.52 8.76
C GLU A 332 -15.10 -15.29 9.81
N ASN A 333 -13.90 -15.70 9.44
CA ASN A 333 -12.98 -16.40 10.36
C ASN A 333 -12.57 -15.51 11.54
N ILE A 334 -12.36 -14.22 11.32
CA ILE A 334 -12.02 -13.26 12.37
C ILE A 334 -13.22 -13.03 13.29
N ALA A 335 -14.42 -12.82 12.74
CA ALA A 335 -15.63 -12.64 13.53
C ALA A 335 -15.90 -13.84 14.44
N LYS A 336 -15.80 -15.07 13.91
CA LYS A 336 -15.94 -16.31 14.69
C LYS A 336 -14.85 -16.51 15.75
N LEU A 337 -13.61 -16.13 15.43
CA LEU A 337 -12.50 -16.19 16.38
C LEU A 337 -12.69 -15.22 17.53
N ALA A 338 -13.10 -13.99 17.24
CA ALA A 338 -13.42 -12.97 18.23
C ALA A 338 -14.59 -13.40 19.13
N GLU A 339 -15.67 -13.94 18.55
CA GLU A 339 -16.79 -14.50 19.30
C GLU A 339 -16.31 -15.60 20.27
N LYS A 340 -15.48 -16.54 19.78
CA LYS A 340 -14.91 -17.61 20.61
C LYS A 340 -14.07 -17.08 21.75
N PHE A 341 -13.23 -16.06 21.49
CA PHE A 341 -12.43 -15.41 22.51
C PHE A 341 -13.31 -14.77 23.60
N LEU A 342 -14.25 -13.92 23.17
CA LEU A 342 -15.14 -13.20 24.08
C LEU A 342 -16.00 -14.13 24.94
N LYS A 343 -16.52 -15.21 24.35
CA LYS A 343 -17.21 -16.26 25.12
C LYS A 343 -16.28 -16.93 26.14
N SER A 344 -15.01 -17.16 25.79
CA SER A 344 -14.04 -17.80 26.69
C SER A 344 -13.70 -16.95 27.92
N ILE A 345 -13.83 -15.63 27.83
CA ILE A 345 -13.62 -14.71 28.96
C ILE A 345 -14.89 -14.38 29.74
N GLY A 346 -16.09 -14.84 29.25
CA GLY A 346 -17.35 -14.73 29.98
C GLY A 346 -18.38 -13.79 29.36
N CYS A 347 -18.12 -13.16 28.23
CA CYS A 347 -19.08 -12.31 27.53
C CYS A 347 -20.17 -13.16 26.82
N LYS A 348 -21.34 -12.57 26.62
CA LYS A 348 -22.37 -13.07 25.70
C LYS A 348 -22.11 -12.45 24.33
N ALA A 349 -21.25 -13.06 23.53
CA ALA A 349 -20.89 -12.57 22.21
C ALA A 349 -21.61 -13.34 21.10
N GLU A 350 -22.00 -12.62 20.04
CA GLU A 350 -22.59 -13.18 18.81
C GLU A 350 -21.85 -12.61 17.61
N SER A 351 -21.41 -13.47 16.68
CA SER A 351 -20.87 -13.03 15.40
C SER A 351 -21.97 -12.93 14.35
N ILE A 352 -22.00 -11.83 13.62
CA ILE A 352 -22.93 -11.58 12.52
C ILE A 352 -22.18 -11.39 11.21
N SER A 353 -22.86 -11.66 10.09
CA SER A 353 -22.32 -11.48 8.76
C SER A 353 -22.03 -9.99 8.47
N TYR A 354 -20.92 -9.70 7.80
CA TYR A 354 -20.60 -8.35 7.35
C TYR A 354 -21.65 -7.79 6.37
N SER A 355 -22.26 -8.63 5.54
CA SER A 355 -23.38 -8.23 4.68
C SER A 355 -24.60 -7.73 5.46
N THR A 356 -24.81 -8.22 6.68
CA THR A 356 -25.84 -7.69 7.58
C THR A 356 -25.48 -6.28 8.04
N VAL A 357 -24.23 -6.04 8.42
CA VAL A 357 -23.76 -4.70 8.81
C VAL A 357 -23.95 -3.68 7.70
N LEU A 358 -23.64 -4.07 6.45
CA LEU A 358 -23.85 -3.20 5.28
C LEU A 358 -25.32 -2.91 5.01
N ARG A 359 -26.21 -3.92 5.16
CA ARG A 359 -27.65 -3.77 4.93
C ARG A 359 -28.32 -2.87 5.98
N GLU A 360 -27.91 -2.97 7.23
CA GLU A 360 -28.42 -2.14 8.33
C GLU A 360 -27.68 -0.78 8.46
N GLU A 361 -26.92 -0.38 7.42
CA GLU A 361 -26.20 0.90 7.32
C GLU A 361 -25.22 1.16 8.47
N GLY A 362 -24.74 0.11 9.14
CA GLY A 362 -23.69 0.20 10.14
C GLY A 362 -23.93 -0.66 11.39
N MET A 363 -22.88 -0.85 12.15
CA MET A 363 -22.91 -1.63 13.39
C MET A 363 -23.71 -0.92 14.50
N ASN A 364 -23.73 0.41 14.50
CA ASN A 364 -24.46 1.23 15.48
C ASN A 364 -25.96 0.95 15.48
N ASN A 365 -26.60 0.85 14.32
CA ASN A 365 -28.03 0.54 14.22
C ASN A 365 -28.34 -0.84 14.78
N ILE A 366 -27.49 -1.82 14.50
CA ILE A 366 -27.64 -3.18 15.01
C ILE A 366 -27.51 -3.23 16.54
N VAL A 367 -26.61 -2.44 17.12
CA VAL A 367 -26.42 -2.36 18.58
C VAL A 367 -27.68 -1.81 19.25
N LEU A 368 -28.27 -0.75 18.70
CA LEU A 368 -29.50 -0.14 19.20
C LEU A 368 -30.70 -1.11 19.10
N ASP A 369 -30.86 -1.74 17.93
CA ASP A 369 -32.00 -2.64 17.69
C ASP A 369 -31.98 -3.91 18.55
N LYS A 370 -30.79 -4.45 18.82
CA LYS A 370 -30.61 -5.69 19.61
C LYS A 370 -30.41 -5.44 21.10
N ASP A 371 -30.34 -4.20 21.55
CA ASP A 371 -30.12 -3.80 22.96
C ASP A 371 -28.92 -4.55 23.55
N VAL A 372 -27.75 -4.38 22.95
CA VAL A 372 -26.48 -4.95 23.41
C VAL A 372 -25.52 -3.85 23.87
N ASP A 373 -24.57 -4.20 24.73
CA ASP A 373 -23.66 -3.22 25.34
C ASP A 373 -22.70 -2.61 24.34
N LEU A 374 -22.16 -3.42 23.41
CA LEU A 374 -21.19 -2.95 22.40
C LEU A 374 -21.29 -3.73 21.08
N GLY A 375 -21.04 -3.02 19.98
CA GLY A 375 -20.80 -3.58 18.66
C GLY A 375 -19.33 -3.38 18.25
N ILE A 376 -18.72 -4.40 17.67
CA ILE A 376 -17.32 -4.36 17.24
C ILE A 376 -17.20 -4.85 15.81
N LEU A 377 -16.63 -4.00 14.97
CA LEU A 377 -16.34 -4.31 13.58
C LEU A 377 -14.81 -4.41 13.40
N TYR A 378 -14.30 -5.61 13.22
CA TYR A 378 -12.88 -5.86 12.97
C TYR A 378 -12.52 -5.62 11.51
N SER A 379 -11.28 -5.20 11.27
CA SER A 379 -10.70 -5.19 9.92
C SER A 379 -10.57 -6.60 9.34
N GLU A 380 -10.39 -6.71 8.03
CA GLU A 380 -10.27 -7.98 7.31
C GLU A 380 -9.05 -8.83 7.73
N ASN A 381 -8.01 -8.21 8.29
CA ASN A 381 -6.80 -8.89 8.81
C ASN A 381 -6.82 -9.09 10.33
N GLY A 382 -7.76 -8.47 11.05
CA GLY A 382 -7.96 -8.59 12.50
C GLY A 382 -7.08 -7.71 13.38
N GLU A 383 -6.30 -6.79 12.81
CA GLU A 383 -5.43 -5.91 13.60
C GLU A 383 -6.14 -4.72 14.23
N SER A 384 -7.04 -4.10 13.47
CA SER A 384 -7.79 -2.93 13.91
C SER A 384 -9.27 -3.24 14.08
N MET A 385 -9.95 -2.36 14.78
CA MET A 385 -11.39 -2.45 14.99
C MET A 385 -12.04 -1.08 15.10
N GLN A 386 -13.33 -1.07 14.83
CA GLN A 386 -14.25 0.01 15.15
C GLN A 386 -15.17 -0.47 16.27
N ILE A 387 -15.43 0.39 17.24
CA ILE A 387 -16.27 0.09 18.40
C ILE A 387 -17.44 1.05 18.44
N THR A 388 -18.61 0.56 18.83
CA THR A 388 -19.81 1.41 19.02
C THR A 388 -20.66 0.92 20.18
N ASP A 389 -21.27 1.87 20.90
CA ASP A 389 -22.34 1.66 21.87
C ASP A 389 -23.73 1.94 21.28
N GLY A 390 -23.83 2.11 19.95
CA GLY A 390 -25.01 2.50 19.21
C GLY A 390 -25.12 4.02 18.97
N PHE A 391 -24.58 4.84 19.87
CA PHE A 391 -24.62 6.30 19.77
C PHE A 391 -23.30 6.90 19.29
N HIS A 392 -22.19 6.30 19.67
CA HIS A 392 -20.84 6.75 19.36
C HIS A 392 -20.12 5.72 18.53
N ILE A 393 -19.35 6.21 17.54
CA ILE A 393 -18.45 5.37 16.77
C ILE A 393 -17.01 5.78 17.10
N VAL A 394 -16.20 4.82 17.54
CA VAL A 394 -14.79 5.01 17.91
C VAL A 394 -13.90 4.20 16.96
N SER A 395 -13.10 4.90 16.15
CA SER A 395 -12.15 4.32 15.20
C SER A 395 -11.00 5.30 14.94
N GLY A 396 -9.94 4.88 14.24
CA GLY A 396 -8.84 5.74 13.83
C GLY A 396 -8.13 6.42 15.01
N GLU A 397 -7.90 7.74 14.90
CA GLU A 397 -7.22 8.54 15.92
C GLU A 397 -8.01 8.58 17.25
N LYS A 398 -9.34 8.59 17.19
CA LYS A 398 -10.19 8.55 18.40
C LYS A 398 -10.03 7.23 19.15
N TYR A 399 -9.90 6.11 18.43
CA TYR A 399 -9.61 4.82 19.04
C TYR A 399 -8.21 4.80 19.68
N TYR A 400 -7.24 5.41 19.01
CA TYR A 400 -5.88 5.52 19.54
C TYR A 400 -5.83 6.36 20.83
N LEU A 401 -6.52 7.51 20.85
CA LEU A 401 -6.64 8.38 22.00
C LEU A 401 -7.34 7.67 23.19
N LEU A 402 -8.40 6.90 22.90
CA LEU A 402 -9.09 6.08 23.91
C LEU A 402 -8.13 5.03 24.52
N ASN A 403 -7.35 4.37 23.69
CA ASN A 403 -6.37 3.38 24.14
C ASN A 403 -5.27 4.00 24.98
N LEU A 404 -4.80 5.18 24.61
CA LEU A 404 -3.84 5.94 25.39
C LEU A 404 -4.42 6.28 26.77
N LEU A 405 -5.65 6.82 26.84
CA LEU A 405 -6.33 7.12 28.10
C LEU A 405 -6.45 5.88 29.01
N ILE A 406 -6.84 4.74 28.45
CA ILE A 406 -6.93 3.48 29.22
C ILE A 406 -5.56 3.10 29.77
N GLY A 407 -4.52 3.12 28.93
CA GLY A 407 -3.16 2.79 29.34
C GLY A 407 -2.59 3.69 30.43
N LEU A 408 -2.85 5.00 30.33
CA LEU A 408 -2.47 5.99 31.34
C LEU A 408 -3.21 5.76 32.67
N LYS A 409 -4.51 5.54 32.63
CA LYS A 409 -5.33 5.27 33.83
C LYS A 409 -4.98 3.96 34.54
N THR A 410 -4.57 2.96 33.79
CA THR A 410 -4.18 1.65 34.36
C THR A 410 -2.71 1.58 34.77
N GLY A 411 -1.90 2.59 34.43
CA GLY A 411 -0.46 2.59 34.62
C GLY A 411 0.26 1.51 33.77
N GLU A 412 -0.37 1.04 32.70
CA GLU A 412 0.23 0.05 31.80
C GLU A 412 1.01 0.72 30.64
N VAL A 413 1.02 2.06 30.57
CA VAL A 413 1.81 2.86 29.62
C VAL A 413 2.71 3.79 30.42
N GLU A 414 4.00 3.49 30.43
CA GLU A 414 5.04 4.30 31.11
C GLU A 414 5.70 5.28 30.12
N ASP A 415 5.73 4.95 28.86
CA ASP A 415 6.13 5.77 27.71
C ASP A 415 5.14 5.55 26.57
N ALA A 416 4.71 6.62 25.90
CA ALA A 416 3.72 6.55 24.83
C ALA A 416 4.34 6.83 23.46
N LEU A 417 4.15 5.93 22.50
CA LEU A 417 4.47 6.15 21.10
C LEU A 417 3.23 6.65 20.37
N ILE A 418 3.28 7.82 19.74
CA ILE A 418 2.14 8.43 19.03
C ILE A 418 2.51 8.67 17.56
N PRO A 419 1.62 8.35 16.60
CA PRO A 419 1.87 8.68 15.20
C PRO A 419 1.99 10.19 14.98
N TYR A 420 3.01 10.62 14.21
CA TYR A 420 3.32 12.03 14.00
C TYR A 420 2.17 12.84 13.36
N ASN A 421 1.31 12.19 12.61
CA ASN A 421 0.13 12.80 11.99
C ASN A 421 -1.13 12.81 12.88
N TYR A 422 -1.04 12.37 14.15
CA TYR A 422 -2.19 12.36 15.06
C TYR A 422 -2.29 13.66 15.86
N PRO A 423 -3.48 13.94 16.47
CA PRO A 423 -3.71 15.17 17.20
C PRO A 423 -2.75 15.37 18.38
N ARG A 424 -2.24 16.60 18.54
CA ARG A 424 -1.38 16.98 19.68
C ARG A 424 -2.08 16.98 21.04
N ILE A 425 -3.39 16.92 21.05
CA ILE A 425 -4.14 16.75 22.29
C ILE A 425 -3.70 15.51 23.08
N MET A 426 -3.12 14.51 22.41
CA MET A 426 -2.54 13.32 23.03
C MET A 426 -1.33 13.65 23.92
N GLU A 427 -0.54 14.69 23.56
CA GLU A 427 0.57 15.19 24.38
C GLU A 427 0.05 15.71 25.72
N LYS A 428 -1.00 16.56 25.66
CA LYS A 428 -1.61 17.14 26.86
C LYS A 428 -2.16 16.03 27.76
N LEU A 429 -2.84 15.05 27.17
CA LEU A 429 -3.36 13.92 27.93
C LEU A 429 -2.24 13.13 28.64
N ALA A 430 -1.13 12.86 27.98
CA ALA A 430 -0.02 12.14 28.58
C ALA A 430 0.71 12.96 29.65
N GLN A 431 0.87 14.28 29.44
CA GLN A 431 1.43 15.20 30.44
C GLN A 431 0.62 15.24 31.74
N ASP A 432 -0.73 15.17 31.64
CA ASP A 432 -1.60 15.13 32.81
C ASP A 432 -1.36 13.88 33.70
N TYR A 433 -0.73 12.83 33.13
CA TYR A 433 -0.35 11.59 33.81
C TYR A 433 1.17 11.44 34.02
N GLU A 434 1.96 12.48 33.73
CA GLU A 434 3.42 12.49 33.85
C GLU A 434 4.10 11.40 33.01
N VAL A 435 3.54 11.09 31.81
CA VAL A 435 4.06 10.09 30.88
C VAL A 435 4.77 10.76 29.71
N ASP A 436 5.98 10.28 29.40
CA ASP A 436 6.77 10.74 28.27
C ASP A 436 6.18 10.28 26.93
N ILE A 437 6.26 11.16 25.92
CA ILE A 437 5.79 10.89 24.57
C ILE A 437 6.96 10.83 23.61
N GLU A 438 6.95 9.83 22.76
CA GLU A 438 7.77 9.74 21.55
C GLU A 438 6.87 9.73 20.31
N TYR A 439 7.27 10.47 19.28
CA TYR A 439 6.59 10.47 18.00
C TYR A 439 7.13 9.37 17.08
N GLY A 440 6.25 8.44 16.73
CA GLY A 440 6.49 7.46 15.68
C GLY A 440 6.11 8.00 14.30
N ARG A 441 6.52 7.28 13.26
CA ARG A 441 6.16 7.61 11.89
C ARG A 441 4.66 7.48 11.64
N SER A 442 4.14 8.29 10.72
CA SER A 442 2.73 8.22 10.28
C SER A 442 2.43 6.97 9.46
N ASN A 443 3.45 6.36 8.87
CA ASN A 443 3.32 5.11 8.11
C ASN A 443 2.99 3.95 9.07
N VAL A 444 1.86 3.27 8.82
CA VAL A 444 1.33 2.18 9.66
C VAL A 444 2.35 1.06 9.87
N SER A 445 3.10 0.69 8.83
CA SER A 445 4.11 -0.37 8.89
C SER A 445 5.27 -0.01 9.81
N GLU A 446 5.78 1.22 9.71
CA GLU A 446 6.87 1.70 10.56
C GLU A 446 6.40 1.86 12.01
N MET A 447 5.15 2.32 12.20
CA MET A 447 4.54 2.44 13.52
C MET A 447 4.39 1.08 14.20
N ILE A 448 3.89 0.06 13.49
CA ILE A 448 3.78 -1.31 14.02
C ILE A 448 5.16 -1.89 14.36
N GLY A 449 6.16 -1.65 13.51
CA GLY A 449 7.54 -2.04 13.78
C GLY A 449 8.08 -1.40 15.06
N ALA A 450 7.90 -0.09 15.22
CA ALA A 450 8.32 0.64 16.41
C ALA A 450 7.61 0.17 17.68
N LEU A 451 6.29 -0.10 17.61
CA LEU A 451 5.54 -0.69 18.73
C LEU A 451 6.02 -2.10 19.08
N ALA A 452 6.38 -2.91 18.09
CA ALA A 452 6.89 -4.26 18.32
C ALA A 452 8.29 -4.27 18.96
N ASP A 453 9.09 -3.21 18.71
CA ASP A 453 10.44 -3.04 19.27
C ASP A 453 10.45 -2.61 20.74
N ARG A 454 9.32 -2.07 21.23
CA ARG A 454 9.19 -1.58 22.60
C ARG A 454 8.73 -2.69 23.56
N ASP A 455 9.11 -2.57 24.83
CA ASP A 455 8.62 -3.45 25.91
C ASP A 455 7.18 -3.10 26.36
N ASN A 456 6.52 -2.16 25.67
CA ASN A 456 5.15 -1.74 25.95
C ASN A 456 4.14 -2.68 25.26
N GLU A 457 3.95 -3.87 25.85
CA GLU A 457 3.04 -4.89 25.30
C GLU A 457 1.58 -4.40 25.27
N PHE A 458 1.18 -3.54 26.21
CA PHE A 458 -0.19 -3.03 26.28
C PHE A 458 -0.53 -2.19 25.05
N GLN A 459 0.31 -1.20 24.73
CA GLN A 459 0.12 -0.35 23.57
C GLN A 459 0.21 -1.14 22.26
N TYR A 460 1.12 -2.12 22.18
CA TYR A 460 1.20 -3.03 21.04
C TYR A 460 -0.10 -3.81 20.84
N ILE A 461 -0.65 -4.45 21.89
CA ILE A 461 -1.90 -5.21 21.79
C ILE A 461 -3.03 -4.32 21.31
N LEU A 462 -3.24 -3.17 21.93
CA LEU A 462 -4.36 -2.28 21.59
C LEU A 462 -4.32 -1.76 20.16
N ASN A 463 -3.15 -1.67 19.53
CA ASN A 463 -2.99 -1.11 18.19
C ASN A 463 -2.71 -2.15 17.09
N CYS A 464 -2.33 -3.38 17.46
CA CYS A 464 -1.91 -4.40 16.48
C CYS A 464 -2.70 -5.71 16.58
N ASP A 465 -3.62 -5.85 17.55
CA ASP A 465 -4.40 -7.07 17.76
C ASP A 465 -5.83 -6.73 18.24
N GLY A 466 -6.75 -6.59 17.30
CA GLY A 466 -8.13 -6.20 17.61
C GLY A 466 -8.84 -7.18 18.55
N ILE A 467 -8.54 -8.49 18.48
CA ILE A 467 -9.22 -9.49 19.31
C ILE A 467 -8.77 -9.37 20.78
N TRP A 468 -7.46 -9.33 21.02
CA TRP A 468 -6.95 -9.14 22.39
C TRP A 468 -7.26 -7.74 22.93
N ALA A 469 -7.23 -6.73 22.06
CA ALA A 469 -7.62 -5.36 22.41
C ALA A 469 -9.08 -5.28 22.89
N THR A 470 -10.00 -6.02 22.25
CA THR A 470 -11.38 -6.11 22.73
C THR A 470 -11.44 -6.71 24.15
N GLY A 471 -10.65 -7.76 24.42
CA GLY A 471 -10.56 -8.32 25.76
C GLY A 471 -10.05 -7.31 26.79
N LYS A 472 -8.99 -6.57 26.47
CA LYS A 472 -8.45 -5.50 27.34
C LYS A 472 -9.47 -4.37 27.58
N LEU A 473 -10.21 -3.96 26.55
CA LEU A 473 -11.27 -2.98 26.69
C LEU A 473 -12.37 -3.50 27.65
N MET A 474 -12.81 -4.75 27.48
CA MET A 474 -13.82 -5.32 28.37
C MET A 474 -13.31 -5.46 29.80
N ASP A 475 -12.05 -5.87 29.96
CA ASP A 475 -11.39 -5.95 31.27
C ASP A 475 -11.43 -4.59 31.99
N TYR A 476 -11.12 -3.51 31.25
CA TYR A 476 -11.16 -2.14 31.78
C TYR A 476 -12.59 -1.68 32.11
N LEU A 477 -13.52 -1.74 31.16
CA LEU A 477 -14.89 -1.25 31.33
C LEU A 477 -15.58 -1.93 32.53
N ILE A 478 -15.34 -3.23 32.68
CA ILE A 478 -15.96 -4.03 33.74
C ILE A 478 -15.31 -3.80 35.12
N ALA A 479 -13.96 -3.65 35.14
CA ALA A 479 -13.21 -3.41 36.39
C ALA A 479 -13.56 -2.05 37.03
N TYR A 480 -13.66 -1.03 36.18
CA TYR A 480 -13.92 0.36 36.64
C TYR A 480 -15.40 0.73 36.61
N ASP A 481 -16.30 -0.22 36.40
CA ASP A 481 -17.76 -0.03 36.33
C ASP A 481 -18.17 1.18 35.46
N THR A 482 -17.53 1.29 34.28
CA THR A 482 -17.72 2.39 33.36
C THR A 482 -18.27 1.91 32.02
N THR A 483 -18.68 2.85 31.16
CA THR A 483 -19.20 2.58 29.81
C THR A 483 -18.36 3.27 28.76
N LEU A 484 -18.49 2.84 27.49
CA LEU A 484 -17.79 3.49 26.36
C LEU A 484 -18.13 4.98 26.29
N ASN A 485 -19.39 5.34 26.47
CA ASN A 485 -19.84 6.74 26.48
C ASN A 485 -19.14 7.58 27.58
N ARG A 486 -19.06 7.08 28.82
CA ARG A 486 -18.35 7.78 29.89
C ARG A 486 -16.87 7.97 29.58
N LEU A 487 -16.23 6.94 29.03
CA LEU A 487 -14.82 7.03 28.60
C LEU A 487 -14.61 8.08 27.51
N ILE A 488 -15.54 8.17 26.55
CA ILE A 488 -15.49 9.18 25.48
C ILE A 488 -15.64 10.58 26.05
N GLN A 489 -16.50 10.78 27.05
CA GLN A 489 -16.70 12.07 27.73
C GLN A 489 -15.48 12.52 28.53
N GLU A 490 -14.60 11.62 28.92
CA GLU A 490 -13.34 11.95 29.59
C GLU A 490 -12.22 12.35 28.62
N LEU A 491 -12.38 12.09 27.31
CA LEU A 491 -11.43 12.53 26.32
C LEU A 491 -11.49 14.06 26.18
N PRO A 492 -10.35 14.74 26.11
CA PRO A 492 -10.35 16.17 25.84
C PRO A 492 -10.93 16.46 24.47
N GLU A 493 -11.61 17.58 24.34
CA GLU A 493 -12.17 18.03 23.07
C GLU A 493 -11.05 18.42 22.10
N TYR A 494 -11.15 17.99 20.84
CA TYR A 494 -10.22 18.31 19.77
C TYR A 494 -10.94 18.35 18.43
N PHE A 495 -10.45 19.18 17.51
CA PHE A 495 -11.00 19.33 16.16
C PHE A 495 -9.91 18.95 15.14
N TYR A 496 -10.07 17.79 14.55
CA TYR A 496 -9.08 17.19 13.67
C TYR A 496 -9.70 16.79 12.33
N ILE A 497 -9.09 17.23 11.25
CA ILE A 497 -9.56 17.01 9.88
C ILE A 497 -8.47 16.36 9.06
N LYS A 498 -8.86 15.42 8.19
CA LYS A 498 -8.01 14.81 7.18
C LYS A 498 -8.57 15.10 5.80
N LYS A 499 -7.74 15.68 4.91
CA LYS A 499 -8.05 15.92 3.50
C LYS A 499 -7.02 15.25 2.60
N THR A 500 -7.45 14.87 1.38
CA THR A 500 -6.57 14.38 0.33
C THR A 500 -6.58 15.35 -0.83
N ILE A 501 -5.39 15.75 -1.33
CA ILE A 501 -5.24 16.71 -2.41
C ILE A 501 -4.60 15.99 -3.59
N PRO A 502 -5.31 15.83 -4.74
CA PRO A 502 -4.72 15.24 -5.94
C PRO A 502 -3.52 16.05 -6.43
N CYS A 503 -2.40 15.39 -6.73
CA CYS A 503 -1.18 16.04 -7.19
C CYS A 503 -0.41 15.11 -8.14
N LYS A 504 0.15 15.64 -9.22
CA LYS A 504 1.00 14.85 -10.11
C LYS A 504 2.29 14.44 -9.42
N TRP A 505 2.84 13.27 -9.79
CA TRP A 505 4.09 12.76 -9.21
C TRP A 505 5.24 13.76 -9.32
N ASP A 506 5.40 14.37 -10.48
CA ASP A 506 6.50 15.29 -10.78
C ASP A 506 6.43 16.62 -9.99
N ASP A 507 5.22 17.01 -9.58
CA ASP A 507 4.98 18.27 -8.87
C ASP A 507 5.22 18.14 -7.36
N LYS A 508 5.13 16.92 -6.77
CA LYS A 508 5.25 16.71 -5.32
C LYS A 508 6.52 17.28 -4.72
N GLY A 509 7.67 16.97 -5.31
CA GLY A 509 8.96 17.44 -4.81
C GLY A 509 9.12 18.96 -4.89
N ASN A 510 8.63 19.58 -5.98
CA ASN A 510 8.67 21.01 -6.18
C ASN A 510 7.77 21.75 -5.18
N ILE A 511 6.57 21.26 -4.94
CA ILE A 511 5.62 21.85 -4.00
C ILE A 511 6.20 21.80 -2.57
N ILE A 512 6.70 20.66 -2.13
CA ILE A 512 7.33 20.51 -0.80
C ILE A 512 8.50 21.50 -0.65
N ARG A 513 9.38 21.61 -1.67
CA ARG A 513 10.50 22.53 -1.64
C ARG A 513 10.04 23.99 -1.55
N ARG A 514 9.11 24.42 -2.41
CA ARG A 514 8.57 25.80 -2.40
C ARG A 514 7.92 26.14 -1.05
N LEU A 515 7.09 25.24 -0.49
CA LEU A 515 6.46 25.45 0.80
C LEU A 515 7.47 25.54 1.96
N SER A 516 8.56 24.75 1.92
CA SER A 516 9.60 24.80 2.94
C SER A 516 10.46 26.07 2.83
N GLU A 517 10.65 26.61 1.61
CA GLU A 517 11.40 27.85 1.39
C GLU A 517 10.61 29.11 1.80
N GLU A 518 9.28 29.10 1.62
CA GLU A 518 8.40 30.23 1.97
C GLU A 518 8.18 30.38 3.49
N ASN A 519 8.27 29.31 4.28
CA ASN A 519 7.88 29.30 5.69
C ASN A 519 9.01 28.79 6.60
N ARG A 520 10.22 29.33 6.49
CA ARG A 520 11.44 28.81 7.14
C ARG A 520 11.42 28.82 8.69
N GLU A 521 10.65 29.67 9.34
CA GLU A 521 10.71 29.86 10.80
C GLU A 521 9.63 29.08 11.56
N ASP A 522 8.50 28.73 10.91
CA ASP A 522 7.34 28.12 11.58
C ASP A 522 7.00 26.73 11.01
N VAL A 523 8.01 25.94 10.61
CA VAL A 523 7.78 24.60 10.04
C VAL A 523 8.65 23.51 10.66
N GLU A 524 8.07 22.34 10.86
CA GLU A 524 8.77 21.11 11.21
C GLU A 524 8.87 20.20 9.98
N LEU A 525 10.08 19.71 9.67
CA LEU A 525 10.37 18.87 8.50
C LEU A 525 10.74 17.46 8.94
N ILE A 526 9.78 16.69 9.47
CA ILE A 526 10.00 15.30 9.94
C ILE A 526 9.51 14.28 8.93
N GLU A 527 8.25 14.37 8.50
CA GLU A 527 7.61 13.46 7.53
C GLU A 527 6.87 14.19 6.40
N GLY A 528 7.28 15.35 6.04
CA GLY A 528 6.62 16.28 5.16
C GLY A 528 6.80 17.67 5.73
N ILE A 529 5.79 18.52 5.65
CA ILE A 529 5.84 19.87 6.21
C ILE A 529 4.70 20.04 7.20
N ARG A 530 5.02 20.27 8.47
CA ARG A 530 4.07 20.70 9.48
C ARG A 530 4.20 22.20 9.68
N PHE A 531 3.14 22.92 9.44
CA PHE A 531 2.97 24.34 9.70
C PHE A 531 2.42 24.51 11.10
N ILE A 532 3.09 25.33 11.91
CA ILE A 532 2.66 25.62 13.28
C ILE A 532 1.99 26.98 13.25
N GLU A 533 0.73 27.02 13.69
CA GLU A 533 -0.10 28.22 13.73
C GLU A 533 -0.50 28.53 15.16
N ASP A 534 -0.86 29.79 15.44
CA ASP A 534 -1.23 30.25 16.81
C ASP A 534 -2.36 29.41 17.46
N LYS A 535 -3.29 28.89 16.66
CA LYS A 535 -4.48 28.17 17.14
C LYS A 535 -4.61 26.75 16.58
N GLY A 536 -3.50 26.16 16.08
CA GLY A 536 -3.53 24.82 15.51
C GLY A 536 -2.29 24.50 14.72
N TRP A 537 -2.37 23.46 13.90
CA TRP A 537 -1.32 23.07 12.97
C TRP A 537 -1.89 22.40 11.72
N ALA A 538 -1.14 22.43 10.64
CA ALA A 538 -1.42 21.68 9.43
C ALA A 538 -0.18 20.87 8.99
N LEU A 539 -0.36 19.60 8.67
CA LEU A 539 0.72 18.70 8.24
C LEU A 539 0.44 18.17 6.84
N LEU A 540 1.32 18.46 5.92
CA LEU A 540 1.27 17.98 4.54
C LEU A 540 2.25 16.84 4.33
N ILE A 541 1.75 15.64 4.04
CA ILE A 541 2.56 14.45 3.75
C ILE A 541 2.33 14.00 2.31
N PRO A 542 3.38 13.89 1.47
CA PRO A 542 3.24 13.28 0.14
C PRO A 542 2.99 11.78 0.26
N ASP A 543 1.93 11.27 -0.37
CA ASP A 543 1.66 9.84 -0.41
C ASP A 543 2.72 9.11 -1.28
N GLU A 544 3.27 7.99 -0.81
CA GLU A 544 4.32 7.25 -1.52
C GLU A 544 3.79 6.37 -2.65
N GLU A 545 2.49 6.05 -2.68
CA GLU A 545 1.87 5.13 -3.64
C GLU A 545 0.89 5.80 -4.61
N LYS A 546 0.31 6.92 -4.20
CA LYS A 546 -0.75 7.60 -4.97
C LYS A 546 -0.32 9.02 -5.35
N PRO A 547 -0.80 9.56 -6.48
CA PRO A 547 -0.56 10.92 -6.89
C PRO A 547 -1.42 11.91 -6.07
N ILE A 548 -1.23 11.92 -4.75
CA ILE A 548 -1.94 12.78 -3.79
C ILE A 548 -1.00 13.27 -2.70
N PHE A 549 -1.41 14.35 -2.04
CA PHE A 549 -0.96 14.71 -0.70
C PHE A 549 -2.01 14.35 0.32
N ASN A 550 -1.59 13.92 1.50
CA ASN A 550 -2.42 13.82 2.69
C ASN A 550 -2.20 15.08 3.53
N LEU A 551 -3.27 15.82 3.79
CA LEU A 551 -3.26 17.03 4.62
C LEU A 551 -4.02 16.73 5.92
N TYR A 552 -3.33 16.85 7.05
CA TYR A 552 -3.86 16.68 8.40
C TYR A 552 -3.90 18.03 9.09
N ILE A 553 -4.98 18.34 9.77
CA ILE A 553 -5.21 19.65 10.39
C ILE A 553 -5.79 19.45 11.78
N GLU A 554 -5.26 20.17 12.77
CA GLU A 554 -5.86 20.32 14.09
C GLU A 554 -6.05 21.79 14.42
N GLY A 555 -7.23 22.15 14.92
CA GLY A 555 -7.59 23.50 15.35
C GLY A 555 -8.15 23.52 16.76
N TYR A 556 -8.12 24.68 17.43
CA TYR A 556 -8.74 24.85 18.74
C TYR A 556 -10.27 24.91 18.66
N THR A 557 -10.82 25.17 17.46
CA THR A 557 -12.26 25.11 17.18
C THR A 557 -12.47 24.42 15.84
N GLU A 558 -13.65 23.86 15.62
CA GLU A 558 -14.01 23.20 14.36
C GLU A 558 -13.91 24.18 13.19
N GLU A 559 -14.46 25.39 13.36
CA GLU A 559 -14.44 26.46 12.37
C GLU A 559 -12.99 26.81 11.94
N TYR A 560 -12.08 26.97 12.92
CA TYR A 560 -10.68 27.26 12.62
C TYR A 560 -9.97 26.11 11.90
N ALA A 561 -10.26 24.86 12.28
CA ALA A 561 -9.70 23.69 11.59
C ALA A 561 -10.17 23.63 10.13
N GLU A 562 -11.44 23.95 9.86
CA GLU A 562 -11.99 24.01 8.50
C GLU A 562 -11.36 25.14 7.67
N GLU A 563 -11.24 26.35 8.24
CA GLU A 563 -10.61 27.50 7.60
C GLU A 563 -9.12 27.23 7.28
N LEU A 564 -8.38 26.68 8.23
CA LEU A 564 -6.98 26.32 8.03
C LEU A 564 -6.83 25.25 6.93
N GLY A 565 -7.72 24.25 6.95
CA GLY A 565 -7.77 23.21 5.94
C GLY A 565 -8.11 23.72 4.54
N ALA A 566 -9.00 24.71 4.42
CA ALA A 566 -9.31 25.38 3.15
C ALA A 566 -8.12 26.23 2.66
N PHE A 567 -7.49 26.98 3.54
CA PHE A 567 -6.33 27.80 3.23
C PHE A 567 -5.17 26.99 2.61
N TYR A 568 -4.77 25.89 3.25
CA TYR A 568 -3.67 25.07 2.74
C TYR A 568 -4.07 24.27 1.49
N ASP A 569 -5.31 23.80 1.37
CA ASP A 569 -5.81 23.16 0.15
C ASP A 569 -5.73 24.11 -1.06
N ASP A 570 -6.21 25.35 -0.90
CA ASP A 570 -6.16 26.36 -1.96
C ASP A 570 -4.71 26.78 -2.27
N LYS A 571 -3.87 26.96 -1.26
CA LYS A 571 -2.44 27.31 -1.45
C LYS A 571 -1.73 26.24 -2.28
N ILE A 572 -1.94 24.96 -1.96
CA ILE A 572 -1.32 23.85 -2.68
C ILE A 572 -1.86 23.75 -4.10
N LYS A 573 -3.18 23.87 -4.31
CA LYS A 573 -3.80 23.86 -5.65
C LYS A 573 -3.33 25.00 -6.54
N ASN A 574 -3.06 26.17 -5.99
CA ASN A 574 -2.53 27.30 -6.76
C ASN A 574 -1.09 27.06 -7.19
N MET A 575 -0.25 26.47 -6.31
CA MET A 575 1.14 26.09 -6.66
C MET A 575 1.23 25.01 -7.75
N MET A 576 0.16 24.21 -7.95
CA MET A 576 0.09 23.22 -9.04
C MET A 576 -0.25 23.86 -10.41
N LYS A 577 -0.80 25.08 -10.43
CA LYS A 577 -1.16 25.78 -11.67
C LYS A 577 0.01 26.57 -12.26
N ASP A 578 0.96 26.95 -11.42
CA ASP A 578 2.21 27.66 -11.77
C ASP A 578 3.30 26.67 -12.23
#